data_e6f4612eb6d625519e1d4f50737cbdad
#
_entry.id   e6f4612eb6d625519e1d4f50737cbdad
#
_cell.length_a   1.000
_cell.length_b   1.000
_cell.length_c   1.000
_cell.angle_alpha   90.00
_cell.angle_beta   90.00
_cell.angle_gamma   90.00
#
_symmetry.space_group_name_H-M   'P 1'
#
loop_
_entity.id
_entity.type
_entity.pdbx_description
1 polymer ?
#
loop_
_entity_poly.entity_id
_entity_poly.type
_entity_poly.pdbx_seq_one_letter_code
_entity_poly.pdbx_strand_id
1 'polypeptide(L)'
;MTIHPDLEPLAFLLGRWEGAGIGGYPTIESFRFGQEISFSHNGKPFLIYTSRTWRLDEEGQIGPPLGTESGYWRPRPDSQVEVMLAHPTGIVEIYLGEITGTRIEMATDVVARTATAKEVTAGHRLCGLVGSGGPADQDLAYAYDMAAVGQELQPHLSAQLKRVSSGEEK
;
A
#
# COMPACT_ATOMS: atom_id res chain seq x y z
N MET A 1 13.49 -19.72 0.76
CA MET A 1 14.57 -18.75 1.11
C MET A 1 14.30 -18.20 2.48
N THR A 2 15.31 -18.19 3.34
CA THR A 2 15.18 -17.72 4.73
C THR A 2 15.00 -16.21 4.77
N ILE A 3 14.02 -15.76 5.57
CA ILE A 3 13.80 -14.33 5.79
C ILE A 3 14.98 -13.70 6.55
N HIS A 4 15.39 -12.51 6.13
CA HIS A 4 16.44 -11.77 6.84
C HIS A 4 15.92 -11.36 8.24
N PRO A 5 16.74 -11.49 9.31
CA PRO A 5 16.29 -11.17 10.67
C PRO A 5 15.74 -9.76 10.84
N ASP A 6 16.30 -8.77 10.16
CA ASP A 6 15.84 -7.39 10.23
C ASP A 6 14.41 -7.20 9.67
N LEU A 7 13.91 -8.14 8.87
CA LEU A 7 12.55 -8.12 8.34
C LEU A 7 11.48 -8.59 9.32
N GLU A 8 11.85 -9.12 10.48
CA GLU A 8 10.88 -9.64 11.44
C GLU A 8 9.75 -8.64 11.77
N PRO A 9 10.02 -7.35 12.02
CA PRO A 9 8.96 -6.37 12.26
C PRO A 9 7.97 -6.16 11.12
N LEU A 10 8.34 -6.50 9.89
CA LEU A 10 7.51 -6.40 8.68
C LEU A 10 7.00 -7.75 8.17
N ALA A 11 7.37 -8.84 8.82
CA ALA A 11 7.06 -10.20 8.34
C ALA A 11 5.56 -10.47 8.21
N PHE A 12 4.72 -9.80 8.99
CA PHE A 12 3.26 -9.92 8.92
C PHE A 12 2.68 -9.47 7.57
N LEU A 13 3.41 -8.65 6.81
CA LEU A 13 2.98 -8.19 5.49
C LEU A 13 3.24 -9.21 4.38
N LEU A 14 4.18 -10.16 4.57
CA LEU A 14 4.59 -11.09 3.52
C LEU A 14 3.42 -11.89 2.97
N GLY A 15 3.38 -11.98 1.65
CA GLY A 15 2.38 -12.76 0.91
C GLY A 15 1.61 -11.91 -0.10
N ARG A 16 0.58 -12.51 -0.63
CA ARG A 16 -0.36 -11.88 -1.56
C ARG A 16 -1.67 -11.56 -0.86
N TRP A 17 -2.21 -10.40 -1.15
CA TRP A 17 -3.43 -9.88 -0.55
C TRP A 17 -4.37 -9.40 -1.65
N GLU A 18 -5.64 -9.75 -1.53
CA GLU A 18 -6.68 -9.33 -2.47
C GLU A 18 -7.89 -8.80 -1.72
N GLY A 19 -8.48 -7.75 -2.24
CA GLY A 19 -9.68 -7.18 -1.65
C GLY A 19 -10.24 -6.02 -2.44
N ALA A 20 -11.05 -5.24 -1.77
CA ALA A 20 -11.75 -4.10 -2.35
C ALA A 20 -11.67 -2.89 -1.42
N GLY A 21 -11.84 -1.74 -2.01
CA GLY A 21 -11.84 -0.48 -1.29
C GLY A 21 -12.72 0.57 -1.95
N ILE A 22 -12.71 1.71 -1.32
CA ILE A 22 -13.39 2.92 -1.80
C ILE A 22 -12.39 4.05 -1.96
N GLY A 23 -12.60 4.86 -2.98
CA GLY A 23 -11.80 6.03 -3.25
C GLY A 23 -12.65 7.23 -3.55
N GLY A 24 -12.05 8.39 -3.44
CA GLY A 24 -12.67 9.67 -3.75
C GLY A 24 -11.69 10.81 -3.49
N TYR A 25 -12.03 11.96 -3.97
CA TYR A 25 -11.27 13.19 -3.76
C TYR A 25 -12.17 14.36 -4.13
N PRO A 26 -11.94 15.59 -3.60
CA PRO A 26 -12.83 16.72 -3.91
C PRO A 26 -12.97 17.04 -5.41
N THR A 27 -11.99 16.65 -6.22
CA THR A 27 -11.92 16.90 -7.67
C THR A 27 -12.46 15.78 -8.53
N ILE A 28 -12.87 14.65 -7.94
CA ILE A 28 -13.39 13.47 -8.65
C ILE A 28 -14.58 12.86 -7.89
N GLU A 29 -15.40 12.10 -8.59
CA GLU A 29 -16.46 11.31 -7.98
C GLU A 29 -15.90 10.13 -7.20
N SER A 30 -16.63 9.72 -6.16
CA SER A 30 -16.32 8.50 -5.41
C SER A 30 -16.43 7.26 -6.29
N PHE A 31 -15.57 6.28 -6.04
CA PHE A 31 -15.53 5.04 -6.82
C PHE A 31 -15.17 3.85 -5.92
N ARG A 32 -15.51 2.66 -6.40
CA ARG A 32 -15.08 1.40 -5.80
C ARG A 32 -13.98 0.80 -6.63
N PHE A 33 -13.03 0.14 -5.96
CA PHE A 33 -11.92 -0.53 -6.65
C PHE A 33 -11.62 -1.89 -6.03
N GLY A 34 -11.12 -2.79 -6.87
CA GLY A 34 -10.45 -4.00 -6.42
C GLY A 34 -8.94 -3.78 -6.37
N GLN A 35 -8.26 -4.56 -5.56
CA GLN A 35 -6.83 -4.42 -5.36
C GLN A 35 -6.15 -5.75 -5.10
N GLU A 36 -4.95 -5.87 -5.64
CA GLU A 36 -4.00 -6.92 -5.32
C GLU A 36 -2.69 -6.27 -4.84
N ILE A 37 -2.22 -6.72 -3.68
CA ILE A 37 -0.94 -6.30 -3.12
C ILE A 37 -0.07 -7.54 -2.95
N SER A 38 1.22 -7.41 -3.30
CA SER A 38 2.22 -8.45 -3.08
C SER A 38 3.40 -7.90 -2.30
N PHE A 39 3.76 -8.57 -1.23
CA PHE A 39 4.98 -8.37 -0.48
C PHE A 39 5.82 -9.63 -0.55
N SER A 40 7.02 -9.53 -1.05
CA SER A 40 7.99 -10.63 -1.15
C SER A 40 9.38 -10.19 -0.69
N HIS A 41 10.31 -11.13 -0.60
CA HIS A 41 11.70 -10.86 -0.24
C HIS A 41 12.65 -11.78 -1.04
N ASN A 42 13.91 -11.43 -1.04
CA ASN A 42 14.98 -12.20 -1.68
C ASN A 42 16.11 -12.60 -0.70
N GLY A 43 15.81 -12.63 0.59
CA GLY A 43 16.78 -12.92 1.66
C GLY A 43 17.58 -11.70 2.14
N LYS A 44 17.34 -10.53 1.58
CA LYS A 44 17.95 -9.25 1.98
C LYS A 44 17.00 -8.45 2.88
N PRO A 45 17.48 -7.41 3.60
CA PRO A 45 16.71 -6.69 4.59
C PRO A 45 15.76 -5.65 3.97
N PHE A 46 14.93 -6.07 3.02
CA PHE A 46 13.85 -5.26 2.46
C PHE A 46 12.73 -6.14 1.92
N LEU A 47 11.52 -5.60 1.89
CA LEU A 47 10.40 -6.18 1.16
C LEU A 47 10.33 -5.59 -0.24
N ILE A 48 10.02 -6.45 -1.20
CA ILE A 48 9.64 -6.06 -2.55
C ILE A 48 8.13 -5.92 -2.57
N TYR A 49 7.64 -4.75 -3.00
CA TYR A 49 6.23 -4.40 -2.95
C TYR A 49 5.70 -4.07 -4.32
N THR A 50 4.53 -4.60 -4.64
CA THR A 50 3.74 -4.21 -5.81
C THR A 50 2.27 -4.11 -5.42
N SER A 51 1.57 -3.15 -6.02
CA SER A 51 0.13 -2.99 -5.89
C SER A 51 -0.48 -2.65 -7.23
N ARG A 52 -1.63 -3.21 -7.53
CA ARG A 52 -2.44 -2.83 -8.69
C ARG A 52 -3.91 -2.78 -8.32
N THR A 53 -4.59 -1.81 -8.87
CA THR A 53 -6.01 -1.58 -8.64
C THR A 53 -6.77 -1.53 -9.97
N TRP A 54 -8.06 -1.83 -9.91
CA TRP A 54 -8.99 -1.75 -11.02
C TRP A 54 -10.33 -1.25 -10.52
N ARG A 55 -11.06 -0.56 -11.39
CA ARG A 55 -12.39 -0.08 -11.05
C ARG A 55 -13.36 -1.26 -10.93
N LEU A 56 -14.25 -1.18 -9.96
CA LEU A 56 -15.40 -2.06 -9.84
C LEU A 56 -16.65 -1.32 -10.27
N ASP A 57 -17.55 -2.00 -11.00
CA ASP A 57 -18.86 -1.46 -11.30
C ASP A 57 -19.83 -1.63 -10.12
N GLU A 58 -21.07 -1.19 -10.26
CA GLU A 58 -22.09 -1.25 -9.20
C GLU A 58 -22.42 -2.69 -8.76
N GLU A 59 -22.18 -3.68 -9.62
CA GLU A 59 -22.39 -5.11 -9.35
C GLU A 59 -21.12 -5.80 -8.83
N GLY A 60 -20.04 -5.04 -8.64
CA GLY A 60 -18.76 -5.57 -8.19
C GLY A 60 -17.94 -6.28 -9.27
N GLN A 61 -18.28 -6.10 -10.54
CA GLN A 61 -17.54 -6.67 -11.65
C GLN A 61 -16.26 -5.87 -11.94
N ILE A 62 -15.23 -6.58 -12.38
CA ILE A 62 -13.94 -5.98 -12.70
C ILE A 62 -14.07 -5.11 -13.96
N GLY A 63 -13.69 -3.86 -13.82
CA GLY A 63 -13.60 -2.88 -14.89
C GLY A 63 -12.16 -2.56 -15.27
N PRO A 64 -11.92 -1.35 -15.83
CA PRO A 64 -10.60 -0.96 -16.32
C PRO A 64 -9.58 -0.83 -15.20
N PRO A 65 -8.26 -1.00 -15.51
CA PRO A 65 -7.18 -0.71 -14.57
C PRO A 65 -7.23 0.75 -14.11
N LEU A 66 -6.90 0.97 -12.82
CA LEU A 66 -6.79 2.31 -12.23
C LEU A 66 -5.34 2.69 -11.98
N GLY A 67 -4.69 2.05 -11.01
CA GLY A 67 -3.36 2.40 -10.59
C GLY A 67 -2.45 1.20 -10.41
N THR A 68 -1.17 1.49 -10.51
CA THR A 68 -0.10 0.55 -10.20
C THR A 68 0.95 1.31 -9.40
N GLU A 69 1.49 0.69 -8.37
CA GLU A 69 2.65 1.20 -7.68
C GLU A 69 3.61 0.06 -7.34
N SER A 70 4.89 0.37 -7.30
CA SER A 70 5.92 -0.61 -6.94
C SER A 70 7.05 0.07 -6.18
N GLY A 71 7.73 -0.71 -5.37
CA GLY A 71 8.85 -0.21 -4.61
C GLY A 71 9.32 -1.16 -3.54
N TYR A 72 9.91 -0.59 -2.50
CA TYR A 72 10.58 -1.35 -1.45
C TYR A 72 10.26 -0.77 -0.08
N TRP A 73 10.16 -1.68 0.90
CA TRP A 73 9.97 -1.35 2.31
C TRP A 73 11.21 -1.79 3.05
N ARG A 74 11.93 -0.86 3.66
CA ARG A 74 13.20 -1.09 4.35
C ARG A 74 13.02 -0.88 5.85
N PRO A 75 13.12 -1.92 6.68
CA PRO A 75 13.11 -1.73 8.14
C PRO A 75 14.39 -1.00 8.58
N ARG A 76 14.24 -0.19 9.60
CA ARG A 76 15.34 0.54 10.24
C ARG A 76 15.34 0.23 11.74
N PRO A 77 16.45 0.49 12.45
CA PRO A 77 16.47 0.38 13.91
C PRO A 77 15.34 1.19 14.57
N ASP A 78 14.99 0.82 15.80
CA ASP A 78 13.98 1.51 16.62
C ASP A 78 12.56 1.50 16.03
N SER A 79 12.19 0.38 15.41
CA SER A 79 10.85 0.19 14.82
C SER A 79 10.50 1.23 13.75
N GLN A 80 11.51 1.72 13.04
CA GLN A 80 11.33 2.65 11.93
C GLN A 80 11.26 1.90 10.59
N VAL A 81 10.63 2.50 9.59
CA VAL A 81 10.58 1.99 8.23
C VAL A 81 10.73 3.12 7.22
N GLU A 82 11.45 2.85 6.14
CA GLU A 82 11.54 3.71 4.97
C GLU A 82 10.87 2.99 3.79
N VAL A 83 10.01 3.70 3.07
CA VAL A 83 9.29 3.13 1.92
C VAL A 83 9.50 4.02 0.71
N MET A 84 9.90 3.41 -0.39
CA MET A 84 10.10 4.09 -1.67
C MET A 84 9.09 3.53 -2.67
N LEU A 85 8.25 4.40 -3.23
CA LEU A 85 7.20 4.01 -4.17
C LEU A 85 7.33 4.77 -5.48
N ALA A 86 7.23 4.08 -6.59
CA ALA A 86 7.15 4.65 -7.92
C ALA A 86 5.78 4.38 -8.55
N HIS A 87 5.22 5.39 -9.21
CA HIS A 87 3.93 5.35 -9.88
C HIS A 87 4.11 5.61 -11.38
N PRO A 88 3.42 4.86 -12.27
CA PRO A 88 3.50 5.10 -13.73
C PRO A 88 3.01 6.49 -14.15
N THR A 89 2.30 7.19 -13.26
CA THR A 89 1.82 8.55 -13.49
C THR A 89 2.90 9.63 -13.36
N GLY A 90 4.15 9.23 -13.10
CA GLY A 90 5.28 10.13 -13.01
C GLY A 90 5.59 10.65 -11.61
N ILE A 91 5.14 9.94 -10.58
CA ILE A 91 5.33 10.31 -9.18
C ILE A 91 6.22 9.27 -8.49
N VAL A 92 7.18 9.75 -7.70
CA VAL A 92 8.03 8.95 -6.82
C VAL A 92 7.93 9.51 -5.42
N GLU A 93 7.69 8.65 -4.45
CA GLU A 93 7.49 9.04 -3.05
C GLU A 93 8.50 8.32 -2.15
N ILE A 94 9.00 9.03 -1.15
CA ILE A 94 9.72 8.44 -0.02
C ILE A 94 8.90 8.69 1.23
N TYR A 95 8.53 7.61 1.92
CA TYR A 95 7.83 7.64 3.20
C TYR A 95 8.78 7.29 4.33
N LEU A 96 8.61 7.97 5.45
CA LEU A 96 9.20 7.59 6.74
C LEU A 96 8.07 7.19 7.68
N GLY A 97 8.24 6.08 8.38
CA GLY A 97 7.18 5.57 9.24
C GLY A 97 7.67 4.84 10.48
N GLU A 98 6.70 4.51 11.31
CA GLU A 98 6.87 3.76 12.55
C GLU A 98 6.04 2.50 12.54
N ILE A 99 6.62 1.43 13.07
CA ILE A 99 6.00 0.12 13.20
C ILE A 99 5.62 -0.06 14.67
N THR A 100 4.34 -0.33 14.94
CA THR A 100 3.84 -0.63 16.28
C THR A 100 3.05 -1.95 16.21
N GLY A 101 3.68 -3.06 16.61
CA GLY A 101 3.08 -4.39 16.45
C GLY A 101 2.81 -4.71 14.97
N THR A 102 1.56 -4.87 14.61
CA THR A 102 1.13 -5.11 13.21
C THR A 102 0.51 -3.88 12.57
N ARG A 103 0.89 -2.70 13.02
CA ARG A 103 0.40 -1.40 12.51
C ARG A 103 1.58 -0.54 12.08
N ILE A 104 1.45 0.11 10.96
CA ILE A 104 2.46 1.01 10.40
C ILE A 104 1.79 2.32 10.03
N GLU A 105 2.35 3.41 10.52
CA GLU A 105 1.95 4.77 10.16
C GLU A 105 3.13 5.47 9.51
N MET A 106 2.92 6.06 8.32
CA MET A 106 3.98 6.69 7.57
C MET A 106 3.48 7.92 6.81
N ALA A 107 4.38 8.89 6.65
CA ALA A 107 4.13 10.12 5.91
C ALA A 107 5.28 10.39 4.94
N THR A 108 4.98 11.10 3.87
CA THR A 108 6.01 11.46 2.87
C THR A 108 7.04 12.41 3.46
N ASP A 109 8.30 12.08 3.21
CA ASP A 109 9.45 12.96 3.39
C ASP A 109 9.75 13.71 2.10
N VAL A 110 9.64 13.00 0.97
CA VAL A 110 9.86 13.55 -0.38
C VAL A 110 8.79 13.05 -1.32
N VAL A 111 8.26 13.96 -2.15
CA VAL A 111 7.49 13.63 -3.34
C VAL A 111 8.19 14.28 -4.54
N ALA A 112 8.69 13.45 -5.45
CA ALA A 112 9.28 13.87 -6.70
C ALA A 112 8.31 13.62 -7.86
N ARG A 113 8.28 14.53 -8.83
CA ARG A 113 7.35 14.48 -9.96
C ARG A 113 8.05 14.75 -11.26
N THR A 114 7.64 14.04 -12.32
CA THR A 114 7.99 14.43 -13.68
C THR A 114 7.22 15.70 -14.07
N ALA A 115 7.68 16.38 -15.11
CA ALA A 115 7.07 17.63 -15.57
C ALA A 115 5.59 17.48 -15.98
N THR A 116 5.18 16.28 -16.38
CA THR A 116 3.81 15.99 -16.84
C THR A 116 2.92 15.35 -15.78
N ALA A 117 3.45 15.05 -14.59
CA ALA A 117 2.69 14.47 -13.50
C ALA A 117 1.71 15.47 -12.90
N LYS A 118 0.59 14.98 -12.38
CA LYS A 118 -0.30 15.78 -11.55
C LYS A 118 0.43 16.28 -10.32
N GLU A 119 0.01 17.43 -9.81
CA GLU A 119 0.55 18.00 -8.58
C GLU A 119 0.10 17.18 -7.37
N VAL A 120 0.94 16.22 -6.94
CA VAL A 120 0.84 15.53 -5.67
C VAL A 120 1.97 16.04 -4.78
N THR A 121 1.66 16.53 -3.60
CA THR A 121 2.63 17.20 -2.73
C THR A 121 2.91 16.46 -1.43
N ALA A 122 1.99 15.64 -0.96
CA ALA A 122 2.15 14.86 0.26
C ALA A 122 1.22 13.64 0.27
N GLY A 123 1.60 12.65 1.02
CA GLY A 123 0.78 11.48 1.34
C GLY A 123 1.00 11.03 2.77
N HIS A 124 -0.04 10.43 3.34
CA HIS A 124 -0.01 9.78 4.65
C HIS A 124 -0.70 8.44 4.51
N ARG A 125 -0.08 7.38 5.01
CA ARG A 125 -0.62 6.03 4.97
C ARG A 125 -0.61 5.41 6.36
N LEU A 126 -1.72 4.79 6.70
CA LEU A 126 -1.85 3.96 7.89
C LEU A 126 -2.26 2.58 7.43
N CYS A 127 -1.52 1.54 7.78
CA CYS A 127 -1.89 0.17 7.48
C CYS A 127 -1.67 -0.75 8.67
N GLY A 128 -2.37 -1.87 8.68
CA GLY A 128 -2.22 -2.86 9.73
C GLY A 128 -3.18 -4.02 9.60
N LEU A 129 -2.96 -5.01 10.42
CA LEU A 129 -3.86 -6.16 10.50
C LEU A 129 -5.10 -5.81 11.32
N VAL A 130 -6.25 -6.26 10.85
CA VAL A 130 -7.55 -6.04 11.51
C VAL A 130 -8.33 -7.35 11.57
N GLY A 131 -9.25 -7.45 12.53
CA GLY A 131 -10.09 -8.60 12.73
C GLY A 131 -9.70 -9.41 13.95
N SER A 132 -10.46 -10.47 14.23
CA SER A 132 -10.25 -11.40 15.33
C SER A 132 -9.32 -12.54 14.93
N GLY A 133 -8.72 -13.19 15.92
CA GLY A 133 -7.80 -14.30 15.70
C GLY A 133 -6.34 -13.86 15.66
N GLY A 134 -5.46 -14.77 15.27
CA GLY A 134 -4.04 -14.50 15.11
C GLY A 134 -3.72 -13.82 13.76
N PRO A 135 -2.46 -13.36 13.57
CA PRO A 135 -2.08 -12.65 12.34
C PRO A 135 -2.35 -13.40 11.05
N ALA A 136 -2.33 -14.74 11.07
CA ALA A 136 -2.61 -15.56 9.89
C ALA A 136 -4.08 -15.48 9.43
N ASP A 137 -4.99 -15.11 10.33
CA ASP A 137 -6.44 -15.07 10.09
C ASP A 137 -6.97 -13.64 9.93
N GLN A 138 -6.11 -12.65 10.12
CA GLN A 138 -6.49 -11.25 10.05
C GLN A 138 -6.34 -10.69 8.62
N ASP A 139 -7.14 -9.66 8.34
CA ASP A 139 -7.09 -8.92 7.08
C ASP A 139 -6.09 -7.77 7.16
N LEU A 140 -5.57 -7.35 6.02
CA LEU A 140 -4.78 -6.13 5.89
C LEU A 140 -5.71 -4.97 5.53
N ALA A 141 -5.72 -3.94 6.35
CA ALA A 141 -6.46 -2.71 6.08
C ALA A 141 -5.52 -1.53 5.95
N TYR A 142 -5.87 -0.56 5.11
CA TYR A 142 -5.15 0.69 5.04
C TYR A 142 -6.08 1.87 4.77
N ALA A 143 -5.60 3.06 5.17
CA ALA A 143 -6.14 4.34 4.79
C ALA A 143 -5.01 5.19 4.19
N TYR A 144 -5.28 5.82 3.06
CA TYR A 144 -4.36 6.70 2.37
C TYR A 144 -4.97 8.09 2.23
N ASP A 145 -4.31 9.07 2.80
CA ASP A 145 -4.61 10.48 2.65
C ASP A 145 -3.62 11.13 1.68
N MET A 146 -4.10 12.02 0.85
CA MET A 146 -3.31 12.67 -0.19
C MET A 146 -3.53 14.18 -0.18
N ALA A 147 -2.45 14.94 -0.41
CA ALA A 147 -2.51 16.35 -0.75
C ALA A 147 -2.13 16.50 -2.23
N ALA A 148 -3.05 16.96 -3.05
CA ALA A 148 -2.86 17.06 -4.49
C ALA A 148 -3.76 18.13 -5.10
N VAL A 149 -3.37 18.64 -6.27
CA VAL A 149 -4.14 19.58 -7.11
C VAL A 149 -4.74 20.75 -6.32
N GLY A 150 -3.94 21.33 -5.42
CA GLY A 150 -4.34 22.47 -4.59
C GLY A 150 -5.18 22.12 -3.36
N GLN A 151 -5.43 20.83 -3.10
CA GLN A 151 -6.18 20.37 -1.93
C GLN A 151 -5.25 20.05 -0.76
N GLU A 152 -5.71 20.32 0.45
CA GLU A 152 -5.03 19.91 1.68
C GLU A 152 -5.05 18.39 1.84
N LEU A 153 -4.15 17.86 2.69
CA LEU A 153 -4.09 16.45 3.03
C LEU A 153 -5.43 15.96 3.56
N GLN A 154 -6.03 14.99 2.89
CA GLN A 154 -7.35 14.47 3.21
C GLN A 154 -7.56 13.07 2.66
N PRO A 155 -8.57 12.33 3.12
CA PRO A 155 -8.83 10.96 2.68
C PRO A 155 -8.95 10.85 1.16
N HIS A 156 -8.28 9.84 0.60
CA HIS A 156 -8.32 9.52 -0.82
C HIS A 156 -8.72 8.06 -1.07
N LEU A 157 -8.06 7.10 -0.43
CA LEU A 157 -8.33 5.67 -0.59
C LEU A 157 -8.41 4.98 0.76
N SER A 158 -9.25 3.96 0.85
CA SER A 158 -9.20 2.97 1.94
C SER A 158 -9.61 1.60 1.42
N ALA A 159 -8.99 0.55 1.93
CA ALA A 159 -9.30 -0.82 1.53
C ALA A 159 -9.05 -1.81 2.65
N GLN A 160 -9.66 -2.97 2.51
CA GLN A 160 -9.42 -4.14 3.35
C GLN A 160 -9.22 -5.35 2.45
N LEU A 161 -8.11 -6.06 2.65
CA LEU A 161 -7.68 -7.15 1.80
C LEU A 161 -7.50 -8.41 2.64
N LYS A 162 -7.81 -9.56 2.03
CA LYS A 162 -7.57 -10.87 2.61
C LYS A 162 -6.29 -11.47 2.06
N ARG A 163 -5.57 -12.18 2.91
CA ARG A 163 -4.43 -12.98 2.46
C ARG A 163 -4.95 -14.09 1.55
N VAL A 164 -4.37 -14.20 0.36
CA VAL A 164 -4.64 -15.30 -0.55
C VAL A 164 -3.55 -16.35 -0.43
N SER A 165 -3.95 -17.61 -0.31
CA SER A 165 -3.00 -18.71 -0.38
C SER A 165 -2.36 -18.70 -1.77
N SER A 166 -1.02 -18.81 -1.84
CA SER A 166 -0.35 -19.13 -3.10
C SER A 166 -0.97 -20.42 -3.61
N GLY A 167 -1.75 -20.33 -4.70
CA GLY A 167 -2.22 -21.51 -5.39
C GLY A 167 -1.00 -22.34 -5.76
N GLU A 168 -0.96 -23.59 -5.32
CA GLU A 168 -0.04 -24.54 -5.91
C GLU A 168 -0.37 -24.55 -7.40
N GLU A 169 0.55 -24.06 -8.20
CA GLU A 169 0.51 -24.33 -9.63
C GLU A 169 0.61 -25.84 -9.79
N LYS A 170 -0.50 -26.45 -10.20
CA LYS A 170 -0.51 -27.83 -10.65
C LYS A 170 -0.03 -27.91 -12.09
#